data_ec850d886017f8635c71d3cca8c68cc2
#
_entry.id   ec850d886017f8635c71d3cca8c68cc2
#
_cell.length_a   1.000
_cell.length_b   1.000
_cell.length_c   1.000
_cell.angle_alpha   90.00
_cell.angle_beta   90.00
_cell.angle_gamma   90.00
#
_symmetry.space_group_name_H-M   'P 1'
#
loop_
_entity.id
_entity.type
_entity.pdbx_description
1 polymer ?
#
loop_
_entity_poly.entity_id
_entity_poly.type
_entity_poly.pdbx_seq_one_letter_code
_entity_poly.pdbx_strand_id
1 'polypeptide(L)'
;MKFDENAITFSIDGGERFHRDDSIHYQMKRWVHWGGIPDDVMLETGQKAKGIASLVSLALGNAGESSGRGDFAMAAAWWRGAYFFLQHSDSRKRAALEKSRECFTTAYAGAITASGLTPDSAEIEWEDNRISIPLYRSSVWDESRETILMHGGFDSTLEELVPVAAAFSRAGYQVLAFEGPGQGSVLERDIAMKPEWERVVSPLLDAFEISRATLIGISLGGYLAPRSASRDPRIARIVIWGALSDFSTAALAKISAPQRRLVRALLAIGSRGKIAARMLNGIVDALVSAKARRDPLLEWGVDHGMRVMGANSPSKFLLEAARYNLRDSWKTIRQDVFILMGRDDSLVPFSQLGEVTENLREAASVTVKVYGKSEHASDHCQVGNTALAIRDIQAWLELTVLALKKV
;
A
#
# COMPACT_ATOMS: atom_id res chain seq x y z
N MET A 1 1.87 -1.20 17.17
CA MET A 1 3.35 -1.31 17.05
C MET A 1 3.95 -0.67 18.29
N LYS A 2 4.86 -1.34 18.98
CA LYS A 2 5.63 -0.72 20.06
C LYS A 2 7.02 -0.48 19.52
N PHE A 3 7.48 0.74 19.56
CA PHE A 3 8.87 1.08 19.37
C PHE A 3 9.52 1.13 20.75
N ASP A 4 10.32 0.14 21.02
CA ASP A 4 11.34 0.28 22.04
C ASP A 4 12.50 1.09 21.41
N GLU A 5 13.27 1.83 22.21
CA GLU A 5 14.43 2.62 21.73
C GLU A 5 15.41 1.78 20.89
N ASN A 6 15.33 0.46 21.00
CA ASN A 6 16.20 -0.49 20.32
C ASN A 6 15.49 -1.52 19.42
N ALA A 7 14.16 -1.54 19.34
CA ALA A 7 13.44 -2.52 18.54
C ALA A 7 12.12 -1.99 18.01
N ILE A 8 11.85 -2.28 16.73
CA ILE A 8 10.54 -2.08 16.12
C ILE A 8 9.79 -3.41 16.22
N THR A 9 8.76 -3.47 17.05
CA THR A 9 7.94 -4.67 17.23
C THR A 9 6.52 -4.39 16.76
N PHE A 10 5.89 -5.39 16.13
CA PHE A 10 4.49 -5.32 15.76
C PHE A 10 3.64 -5.95 16.87
N SER A 11 2.58 -5.25 17.29
CA SER A 11 1.58 -5.82 18.20
C SER A 11 0.70 -6.83 17.46
N ILE A 12 0.27 -7.87 18.16
CA ILE A 12 -0.74 -8.80 17.68
C ILE A 12 -2.12 -8.26 18.09
N ASP A 13 -3.10 -8.37 17.18
CA ASP A 13 -4.48 -7.97 17.42
C ASP A 13 -5.10 -8.71 18.61
N GLY A 14 -5.61 -7.97 19.58
CA GLY A 14 -6.35 -8.51 20.72
C GLY A 14 -7.78 -8.94 20.40
N GLY A 15 -8.26 -8.68 19.18
CA GLY A 15 -9.63 -8.96 18.76
C GLY A 15 -10.64 -7.87 19.16
N GLU A 16 -10.16 -6.71 19.63
CA GLU A 16 -10.99 -5.59 20.01
C GLU A 16 -11.69 -4.96 18.79
N ARG A 17 -12.98 -4.61 18.98
CA ARG A 17 -13.73 -3.91 17.95
C ARG A 17 -13.81 -2.42 18.22
N PHE A 18 -13.07 -1.63 17.48
CA PHE A 18 -12.94 -0.18 17.66
C PHE A 18 -14.13 0.62 17.12
N HIS A 19 -14.82 0.13 16.08
CA HIS A 19 -15.96 0.85 15.49
C HIS A 19 -17.01 -0.11 14.90
N ARG A 20 -18.29 0.28 14.88
CA ARG A 20 -19.39 -0.51 14.31
C ARG A 20 -19.33 -0.65 12.78
N ASP A 21 -18.81 0.34 12.08
CA ASP A 21 -18.56 0.30 10.64
C ASP A 21 -17.24 -0.44 10.37
N ASP A 22 -17.28 -1.50 9.56
CA ASP A 22 -16.14 -2.39 9.31
C ASP A 22 -14.97 -1.69 8.66
N SER A 23 -15.24 -0.70 7.82
CA SER A 23 -14.19 0.02 7.09
C SER A 23 -13.46 1.01 7.98
N ILE A 24 -14.19 1.70 8.86
CA ILE A 24 -13.63 2.57 9.89
C ILE A 24 -12.86 1.71 10.89
N HIS A 25 -13.45 0.60 11.35
CA HIS A 25 -12.79 -0.35 12.23
C HIS A 25 -11.44 -0.82 11.68
N TYR A 26 -11.41 -1.25 10.40
CA TYR A 26 -10.17 -1.68 9.76
C TYR A 26 -9.07 -0.57 9.78
N GLN A 27 -9.42 0.68 9.50
CA GLN A 27 -8.44 1.77 9.54
C GLN A 27 -7.98 2.07 10.97
N MET A 28 -8.88 2.06 11.94
CA MET A 28 -8.52 2.21 13.36
C MET A 28 -7.59 1.09 13.82
N LYS A 29 -7.88 -0.15 13.43
CA LYS A 29 -7.02 -1.32 13.64
C LYS A 29 -5.62 -1.12 13.04
N ARG A 30 -5.54 -0.58 11.83
CA ARG A 30 -4.26 -0.23 11.17
C ARG A 30 -3.45 0.79 12.01
N TRP A 31 -4.11 1.81 12.56
CA TRP A 31 -3.42 2.82 13.37
C TRP A 31 -2.99 2.30 14.73
N VAL A 32 -3.68 1.32 15.29
CA VAL A 32 -3.23 0.58 16.47
C VAL A 32 -1.99 -0.26 16.14
N HIS A 33 -2.08 -1.12 15.11
CA HIS A 33 -1.04 -2.11 14.86
C HIS A 33 0.19 -1.55 14.14
N TRP A 34 -0.01 -0.61 13.22
CA TRP A 34 1.09 0.05 12.48
C TRP A 34 1.47 1.40 13.06
N GLY A 35 0.53 2.11 13.66
CA GLY A 35 0.75 3.43 14.25
C GLY A 35 1.13 3.40 15.72
N GLY A 36 0.84 2.33 16.45
CA GLY A 36 1.15 2.19 17.86
C GLY A 36 0.20 2.92 18.81
N ILE A 37 -0.98 3.33 18.37
CA ILE A 37 -1.99 3.90 19.26
C ILE A 37 -2.49 2.78 20.20
N PRO A 38 -2.53 3.01 21.54
CA PRO A 38 -3.03 2.02 22.49
C PRO A 38 -4.49 1.66 22.24
N ASP A 39 -4.85 0.39 22.51
CA ASP A 39 -6.21 -0.14 22.28
C ASP A 39 -7.28 0.61 23.04
N ASP A 40 -7.04 0.97 24.30
CA ASP A 40 -7.96 1.72 25.15
C ASP A 40 -8.23 3.13 24.61
N VAL A 41 -7.20 3.82 24.13
CA VAL A 41 -7.30 5.15 23.50
C VAL A 41 -8.09 5.05 22.20
N MET A 42 -7.85 3.98 21.41
CA MET A 42 -8.58 3.75 20.17
C MET A 42 -10.04 3.38 20.41
N LEU A 43 -10.34 2.56 21.43
CA LEU A 43 -11.70 2.21 21.84
C LEU A 43 -12.50 3.46 22.25
N GLU A 44 -11.91 4.32 23.09
CA GLU A 44 -12.54 5.58 23.49
C GLU A 44 -12.83 6.48 22.28
N THR A 45 -11.85 6.59 21.35
CA THR A 45 -12.02 7.37 20.12
C THR A 45 -13.12 6.79 19.23
N GLY A 46 -13.18 5.47 19.11
CA GLY A 46 -14.19 4.78 18.30
C GLY A 46 -15.61 4.94 18.84
N GLN A 47 -15.78 4.95 20.18
CA GLN A 47 -17.08 5.22 20.81
C GLN A 47 -17.57 6.65 20.54
N LYS A 48 -16.66 7.62 20.44
CA LYS A 48 -16.97 9.03 20.15
C LYS A 48 -17.19 9.28 18.66
N ALA A 49 -16.58 8.47 17.79
CA ALA A 49 -16.67 8.63 16.33
C ALA A 49 -18.04 8.23 15.80
N LYS A 50 -18.80 9.18 15.27
CA LYS A 50 -20.10 8.93 14.63
C LYS A 50 -20.00 8.60 13.13
N GLY A 51 -18.82 8.77 12.55
CA GLY A 51 -18.50 8.57 11.14
C GLY A 51 -17.17 9.25 10.78
N ILE A 52 -16.82 9.25 9.49
CA ILE A 52 -15.51 9.73 9.03
C ILE A 52 -15.22 11.19 9.44
N ALA A 53 -16.17 12.10 9.28
CA ALA A 53 -15.95 13.52 9.61
C ALA A 53 -15.64 13.73 11.11
N SER A 54 -16.37 13.05 12.00
CA SER A 54 -16.09 13.12 13.45
C SER A 54 -14.78 12.42 13.80
N LEU A 55 -14.44 11.32 13.13
CA LEU A 55 -13.17 10.62 13.32
C LEU A 55 -11.98 11.50 12.91
N VAL A 56 -12.08 12.20 11.78
CA VAL A 56 -11.06 13.18 11.36
C VAL A 56 -10.87 14.28 12.41
N SER A 57 -11.97 14.83 12.93
CA SER A 57 -11.90 15.87 13.97
C SER A 57 -11.24 15.37 15.25
N LEU A 58 -11.57 14.15 15.68
CA LEU A 58 -10.95 13.49 16.84
C LEU A 58 -9.46 13.23 16.60
N ALA A 59 -9.12 12.69 15.41
CA ALA A 59 -7.73 12.42 15.06
C ALA A 59 -6.87 13.70 15.05
N LEU A 60 -7.38 14.80 14.48
CA LEU A 60 -6.70 16.09 14.48
C LEU A 60 -6.51 16.66 15.91
N GLY A 61 -7.54 16.52 16.76
CA GLY A 61 -7.47 16.92 18.17
C GLY A 61 -6.43 16.12 18.94
N ASN A 62 -6.53 14.79 18.87
CA ASN A 62 -5.59 13.88 19.55
C ASN A 62 -4.14 14.08 19.05
N ALA A 63 -3.97 14.33 17.74
CA ALA A 63 -2.65 14.64 17.17
C ALA A 63 -2.04 15.92 17.75
N GLY A 64 -2.85 16.98 17.85
CA GLY A 64 -2.41 18.25 18.44
C GLY A 64 -2.06 18.12 19.92
N GLU A 65 -2.89 17.43 20.70
CA GLU A 65 -2.66 17.18 22.12
C GLU A 65 -1.41 16.31 22.34
N SER A 66 -1.23 15.25 21.58
CA SER A 66 -0.05 14.38 21.67
C SER A 66 1.22 15.13 21.30
N SER A 67 1.19 15.94 20.24
CA SER A 67 2.30 16.82 19.87
C SER A 67 2.64 17.81 20.99
N GLY A 68 1.62 18.43 21.62
CA GLY A 68 1.80 19.40 22.71
C GLY A 68 2.39 18.78 23.98
N ARG A 69 2.19 17.48 24.21
CA ARG A 69 2.79 16.73 25.31
C ARG A 69 4.17 16.14 24.99
N GLY A 70 4.64 16.26 23.75
CA GLY A 70 5.89 15.63 23.28
C GLY A 70 5.77 14.15 23.00
N ASP A 71 4.56 13.57 22.94
CA ASP A 71 4.32 12.20 22.52
C ASP A 71 4.27 12.12 21.00
N PHE A 72 5.43 12.23 20.39
CA PHE A 72 5.56 12.30 18.94
C PHE A 72 5.20 10.98 18.24
N ALA A 73 5.35 9.85 18.91
CA ALA A 73 4.94 8.56 18.35
C ALA A 73 3.42 8.51 18.14
N MET A 74 2.67 8.83 19.17
CA MET A 74 1.20 8.87 19.09
C MET A 74 0.73 10.01 18.19
N ALA A 75 1.40 11.17 18.21
CA ALA A 75 1.09 12.29 17.32
C ALA A 75 1.24 11.89 15.84
N ALA A 76 2.33 11.20 15.47
CA ALA A 76 2.56 10.74 14.11
C ALA A 76 1.42 9.85 13.62
N ALA A 77 0.97 8.89 14.43
CA ALA A 77 -0.13 7.98 14.10
C ALA A 77 -1.47 8.71 13.93
N TRP A 78 -1.79 9.66 14.81
CA TRP A 78 -3.02 10.44 14.70
C TRP A 78 -3.00 11.41 13.50
N TRP A 79 -1.88 12.08 13.21
CA TRP A 79 -1.74 12.90 12.00
C TRP A 79 -1.88 12.05 10.75
N ARG A 80 -1.30 10.83 10.73
CA ARG A 80 -1.46 9.88 9.61
C ARG A 80 -2.92 9.46 9.43
N GLY A 81 -3.61 9.18 10.53
CA GLY A 81 -5.04 8.85 10.52
C GLY A 81 -5.91 9.99 9.97
N ALA A 82 -5.64 11.23 10.38
CA ALA A 82 -6.32 12.40 9.84
C ALA A 82 -6.02 12.58 8.34
N TYR A 83 -4.75 12.51 7.93
CA TYR A 83 -4.34 12.57 6.53
C TYR A 83 -5.07 11.56 5.65
N PHE A 84 -5.24 10.34 6.14
CA PHE A 84 -5.91 9.28 5.39
C PHE A 84 -7.31 9.70 4.94
N PHE A 85 -8.15 10.16 5.87
CA PHE A 85 -9.55 10.46 5.58
C PHE A 85 -9.83 11.89 5.11
N LEU A 86 -8.91 12.84 5.24
CA LEU A 86 -9.07 14.18 4.68
C LEU A 86 -9.17 14.09 3.15
N GLN A 87 -10.14 14.77 2.57
CA GLN A 87 -10.28 14.88 1.10
C GLN A 87 -9.14 15.71 0.52
N HIS A 88 -8.79 15.47 -0.74
CA HIS A 88 -7.70 16.20 -1.40
C HIS A 88 -7.95 17.70 -1.54
N SER A 89 -9.21 18.12 -1.55
CA SER A 89 -9.60 19.54 -1.53
C SER A 89 -9.45 20.21 -0.16
N ASP A 90 -9.23 19.45 0.92
CA ASP A 90 -9.07 20.00 2.26
C ASP A 90 -7.64 20.51 2.45
N SER A 91 -7.50 21.80 2.72
CA SER A 91 -6.20 22.47 2.91
C SER A 91 -5.35 21.90 4.05
N ARG A 92 -5.96 21.18 5.00
CA ARG A 92 -5.27 20.55 6.14
C ARG A 92 -4.59 19.24 5.76
N LYS A 93 -4.96 18.62 4.62
CA LYS A 93 -4.48 17.28 4.26
C LYS A 93 -2.95 17.23 4.13
N ARG A 94 -2.38 18.11 3.33
CA ARG A 94 -0.92 18.19 3.15
C ARG A 94 -0.18 18.46 4.46
N ALA A 95 -0.67 19.43 5.25
CA ALA A 95 -0.10 19.74 6.54
C ALA A 95 -0.17 18.56 7.52
N ALA A 96 -1.23 17.74 7.47
CA ALA A 96 -1.35 16.54 8.29
C ALA A 96 -0.28 15.49 7.92
N LEU A 97 0.02 15.29 6.63
CA LEU A 97 1.12 14.41 6.21
C LEU A 97 2.47 14.94 6.67
N GLU A 98 2.75 16.23 6.45
CA GLU A 98 4.01 16.87 6.83
C GLU A 98 4.26 16.72 8.35
N LYS A 99 3.24 17.01 9.18
CA LYS A 99 3.30 16.83 10.63
C LYS A 99 3.45 15.37 11.05
N SER A 100 2.76 14.45 10.36
CA SER A 100 2.93 13.02 10.62
C SER A 100 4.38 12.58 10.42
N ARG A 101 5.01 13.01 9.33
CA ARG A 101 6.42 12.70 9.00
C ARG A 101 7.39 13.32 9.98
N GLU A 102 7.19 14.59 10.34
CA GLU A 102 8.00 15.28 11.32
C GLU A 102 7.96 14.58 12.69
N CYS A 103 6.75 14.29 13.19
CA CYS A 103 6.56 13.57 14.44
C CYS A 103 7.15 12.14 14.37
N PHE A 104 6.96 11.43 13.26
CA PHE A 104 7.53 10.09 13.05
C PHE A 104 9.06 10.13 13.11
N THR A 105 9.68 11.03 12.37
CA THR A 105 11.14 11.19 12.37
C THR A 105 11.66 11.53 13.75
N THR A 106 10.99 12.45 14.46
CA THR A 106 11.38 12.82 15.83
C THR A 106 11.29 11.63 16.79
N ALA A 107 10.19 10.86 16.71
CA ALA A 107 9.96 9.73 17.62
C ALA A 107 10.91 8.55 17.37
N TYR A 108 11.26 8.29 16.11
CA TYR A 108 11.84 7.01 15.71
C TYR A 108 13.23 7.10 15.09
N ALA A 109 13.86 8.28 15.05
CA ALA A 109 15.21 8.46 14.47
C ALA A 109 16.24 7.47 15.06
N GLY A 110 16.24 7.29 16.38
CA GLY A 110 17.14 6.35 17.06
C GLY A 110 16.88 4.89 16.65
N ALA A 111 15.61 4.46 16.65
CA ALA A 111 15.23 3.11 16.27
C ALA A 111 15.48 2.81 14.79
N ILE A 112 15.28 3.80 13.91
CA ILE A 112 15.57 3.70 12.47
C ILE A 112 17.08 3.50 12.29
N THR A 113 17.91 4.35 12.89
CA THR A 113 19.38 4.24 12.83
C THR A 113 19.86 2.91 13.42
N ALA A 114 19.34 2.50 14.59
CA ALA A 114 19.66 1.23 15.22
C ALA A 114 19.25 0.01 14.37
N SER A 115 18.28 0.18 13.45
CA SER A 115 17.90 -0.84 12.47
C SER A 115 18.81 -0.86 11.23
N GLY A 116 19.85 -0.02 11.17
CA GLY A 116 20.73 0.11 10.02
C GLY A 116 20.08 0.83 8.83
N LEU A 117 18.97 1.54 9.02
CA LEU A 117 18.31 2.31 7.97
C LEU A 117 18.72 3.79 8.02
N THR A 118 18.85 4.39 6.85
CA THR A 118 19.06 5.83 6.67
C THR A 118 18.11 6.38 5.64
N PRO A 119 17.59 7.61 5.82
CA PRO A 119 16.82 8.29 4.78
C PRO A 119 17.73 8.65 3.61
N ASP A 120 17.21 8.53 2.40
CA ASP A 120 17.89 8.85 1.15
C ASP A 120 16.86 9.25 0.08
N SER A 121 17.32 9.58 -1.13
CA SER A 121 16.48 9.84 -2.28
C SER A 121 17.20 9.48 -3.58
N ALA A 122 16.42 9.17 -4.62
CA ALA A 122 16.93 8.98 -5.96
C ALA A 122 16.16 9.85 -6.95
N GLU A 123 16.89 10.38 -7.95
CA GLU A 123 16.26 11.13 -9.04
C GLU A 123 15.93 10.19 -10.19
N ILE A 124 14.69 10.25 -10.67
CA ILE A 124 14.24 9.48 -11.84
C ILE A 124 13.56 10.38 -12.87
N GLU A 125 13.57 9.96 -14.12
CA GLU A 125 12.75 10.57 -15.16
C GLU A 125 11.32 10.03 -15.07
N TRP A 126 10.34 10.95 -14.95
CA TRP A 126 8.92 10.61 -14.87
C TRP A 126 8.10 11.53 -15.73
N GLU A 127 7.40 10.97 -16.73
CA GLU A 127 6.77 11.74 -17.79
C GLU A 127 7.81 12.67 -18.43
N ASP A 128 7.58 13.96 -18.46
CA ASP A 128 8.51 14.96 -19.03
C ASP A 128 9.32 15.69 -17.94
N ASN A 129 9.38 15.13 -16.72
CA ASN A 129 10.01 15.77 -15.57
C ASN A 129 11.00 14.84 -14.87
N ARG A 130 12.01 15.46 -14.26
CA ARG A 130 12.88 14.79 -13.30
C ARG A 130 12.30 14.96 -11.91
N ILE A 131 12.10 13.84 -11.20
CA ILE A 131 11.48 13.83 -9.88
C ILE A 131 12.34 13.09 -8.85
N SER A 132 12.31 13.57 -7.63
CA SER A 132 12.97 12.91 -6.50
C SER A 132 12.05 11.87 -5.88
N ILE A 133 12.55 10.66 -5.69
CA ILE A 133 11.88 9.54 -5.03
C ILE A 133 12.47 9.39 -3.62
N PRO A 134 11.72 9.71 -2.56
CA PRO A 134 12.20 9.52 -1.20
C PRO A 134 12.21 8.03 -0.84
N LEU A 135 13.23 7.62 -0.11
CA LEU A 135 13.38 6.24 0.32
C LEU A 135 14.12 6.13 1.67
N TYR A 136 14.06 4.95 2.27
CA TYR A 136 14.99 4.51 3.30
C TYR A 136 15.82 3.35 2.75
N ARG A 137 17.13 3.38 3.00
CA ARG A 137 18.01 2.27 2.61
C ARG A 137 18.86 1.77 3.78
N SER A 138 19.28 0.51 3.68
CA SER A 138 20.25 -0.06 4.62
C SER A 138 21.61 0.60 4.44
N SER A 139 22.26 0.94 5.55
CA SER A 139 23.63 1.45 5.60
C SER A 139 24.67 0.33 5.75
N VAL A 140 24.25 -0.83 6.28
CA VAL A 140 25.08 -2.03 6.45
C VAL A 140 24.24 -3.24 6.11
N TRP A 141 24.80 -4.20 5.38
CA TRP A 141 24.13 -5.45 5.00
C TRP A 141 25.16 -6.57 4.76
N ASP A 142 24.67 -7.80 4.71
CA ASP A 142 25.43 -8.98 4.32
C ASP A 142 25.41 -9.09 2.78
N GLU A 143 26.56 -8.88 2.12
CA GLU A 143 26.68 -8.92 0.66
C GLU A 143 26.34 -10.28 0.04
N SER A 144 26.32 -11.35 0.85
CA SER A 144 25.86 -12.66 0.38
C SER A 144 24.34 -12.76 0.24
N ARG A 145 23.59 -11.79 0.77
CA ARG A 145 22.14 -11.71 0.69
C ARG A 145 21.69 -10.84 -0.48
N GLU A 146 20.54 -11.19 -1.04
CA GLU A 146 19.93 -10.44 -2.12
C GLU A 146 19.34 -9.11 -1.64
N THR A 147 19.40 -8.09 -2.47
CA THR A 147 18.78 -6.80 -2.19
C THR A 147 17.25 -6.91 -2.21
N ILE A 148 16.59 -6.26 -1.26
CA ILE A 148 15.13 -6.13 -1.20
C ILE A 148 14.73 -4.71 -1.56
N LEU A 149 14.00 -4.56 -2.67
CA LEU A 149 13.23 -3.35 -2.94
C LEU A 149 11.81 -3.55 -2.42
N MET A 150 11.25 -2.52 -1.78
CA MET A 150 9.87 -2.59 -1.31
C MET A 150 9.13 -1.27 -1.47
N HIS A 151 7.87 -1.38 -1.80
CA HIS A 151 6.97 -0.24 -1.92
C HIS A 151 5.54 -0.61 -1.50
N GLY A 152 4.81 0.42 -1.14
CA GLY A 152 3.39 0.29 -0.82
C GLY A 152 2.48 0.28 -2.03
N GLY A 153 1.22 0.59 -1.79
CA GLY A 153 0.15 0.58 -2.78
C GLY A 153 -0.56 1.93 -2.92
N PHE A 154 -1.89 1.85 -2.88
CA PHE A 154 -2.78 2.94 -3.26
C PHE A 154 -2.75 4.14 -2.31
N ASP A 155 -2.58 3.91 -1.01
CA ASP A 155 -2.69 4.92 0.04
C ASP A 155 -1.50 4.91 1.01
N SER A 156 -0.44 4.19 0.67
CA SER A 156 0.72 4.01 1.54
C SER A 156 1.55 5.29 1.65
N THR A 157 2.19 5.45 2.81
CA THR A 157 3.27 6.42 3.02
C THR A 157 4.56 5.68 3.35
N LEU A 158 5.69 6.34 3.15
CA LEU A 158 7.01 5.76 3.38
C LEU A 158 7.20 5.32 4.84
N GLU A 159 6.66 6.09 5.78
CA GLU A 159 6.75 5.83 7.21
C GLU A 159 6.11 4.49 7.61
N GLU A 160 5.06 4.06 6.91
CA GLU A 160 4.43 2.76 7.15
C GLU A 160 5.29 1.59 6.65
N LEU A 161 6.21 1.82 5.73
CA LEU A 161 7.14 0.80 5.22
C LEU A 161 8.37 0.63 6.13
N VAL A 162 8.77 1.70 6.85
CA VAL A 162 9.98 1.69 7.69
C VAL A 162 10.04 0.52 8.68
N PRO A 163 8.98 0.17 9.42
CA PRO A 163 9.02 -0.95 10.35
C PRO A 163 9.29 -2.30 9.66
N VAL A 164 8.71 -2.49 8.48
CA VAL A 164 8.91 -3.70 7.67
C VAL A 164 10.34 -3.72 7.11
N ALA A 165 10.81 -2.59 6.57
CA ALA A 165 12.17 -2.42 6.09
C ALA A 165 13.21 -2.68 7.19
N ALA A 166 12.97 -2.16 8.40
CA ALA A 166 13.83 -2.37 9.56
C ALA A 166 13.95 -3.86 9.96
N ALA A 167 12.87 -4.63 9.83
CA ALA A 167 12.91 -6.06 10.12
C ALA A 167 13.81 -6.82 9.13
N PHE A 168 13.77 -6.48 7.83
CA PHE A 168 14.65 -7.06 6.82
C PHE A 168 16.09 -6.55 6.94
N SER A 169 16.31 -5.26 7.21
CA SER A 169 17.64 -4.70 7.42
C SER A 169 18.35 -5.37 8.59
N ARG A 170 17.66 -5.55 9.73
CA ARG A 170 18.20 -6.30 10.88
C ARG A 170 18.48 -7.78 10.59
N ALA A 171 17.77 -8.37 9.64
CA ALA A 171 18.06 -9.72 9.17
C ALA A 171 19.26 -9.76 8.19
N GLY A 172 19.94 -8.64 7.97
CA GLY A 172 21.14 -8.53 7.15
C GLY A 172 20.89 -8.31 5.66
N TYR A 173 19.66 -8.04 5.22
CA TYR A 173 19.37 -7.70 3.82
C TYR A 173 19.74 -6.24 3.54
N GLN A 174 20.27 -5.98 2.35
CA GLN A 174 20.21 -4.63 1.79
C GLN A 174 18.75 -4.33 1.47
N VAL A 175 18.21 -3.23 2.00
CA VAL A 175 16.80 -2.84 1.79
C VAL A 175 16.73 -1.45 1.19
N LEU A 176 15.86 -1.29 0.19
CA LEU A 176 15.41 0.01 -0.32
C LEU A 176 13.89 0.06 -0.21
N ALA A 177 13.36 0.80 0.76
CA ALA A 177 11.93 1.06 0.93
C ALA A 177 11.62 2.44 0.38
N PHE A 178 10.72 2.56 -0.61
CA PHE A 178 10.46 3.81 -1.30
C PHE A 178 8.98 4.10 -1.49
N GLU A 179 8.65 5.38 -1.67
CA GLU A 179 7.35 5.80 -2.20
C GLU A 179 7.55 6.47 -3.56
N GLY A 180 6.76 6.04 -4.54
CA GLY A 180 6.83 6.56 -5.91
C GLY A 180 5.66 7.46 -6.29
N PRO A 181 5.51 7.78 -7.58
CA PRO A 181 4.37 8.54 -8.10
C PRO A 181 3.03 8.01 -7.60
N GLY A 182 2.15 8.91 -7.17
CA GLY A 182 0.85 8.56 -6.61
C GLY A 182 0.88 8.08 -5.16
N GLN A 183 2.02 8.11 -4.48
CA GLN A 183 2.16 7.69 -3.08
C GLN A 183 2.69 8.83 -2.21
N GLY A 184 2.20 8.92 -0.98
CA GLY A 184 2.69 9.78 0.08
C GLY A 184 3.08 11.19 -0.37
N SER A 185 4.32 11.59 -0.09
CA SER A 185 4.82 12.93 -0.43
C SER A 185 5.00 13.19 -1.93
N VAL A 186 5.15 12.13 -2.73
CA VAL A 186 5.22 12.26 -4.19
C VAL A 186 3.85 12.63 -4.75
N LEU A 187 2.77 12.02 -4.22
CA LEU A 187 1.40 12.40 -4.56
C LEU A 187 1.08 13.85 -4.16
N GLU A 188 1.57 14.32 -3.00
CA GLU A 188 1.34 15.69 -2.54
C GLU A 188 2.08 16.75 -3.39
N ARG A 189 2.93 16.33 -4.31
CA ARG A 189 3.52 17.15 -5.37
C ARG A 189 2.74 17.08 -6.70
N ASP A 190 1.52 16.57 -6.69
CA ASP A 190 0.65 16.38 -7.86
C ASP A 190 1.20 15.38 -8.91
N ILE A 191 2.05 14.46 -8.49
CA ILE A 191 2.65 13.46 -9.37
C ILE A 191 1.83 12.17 -9.27
N ALA A 192 1.05 11.91 -10.33
CA ALA A 192 0.15 10.77 -10.38
C ALA A 192 0.87 9.44 -10.68
N MET A 193 0.29 8.35 -10.19
CA MET A 193 0.72 6.99 -10.48
C MET A 193 0.37 6.60 -11.93
N LYS A 194 1.24 5.75 -12.52
CA LYS A 194 0.98 5.09 -13.81
C LYS A 194 1.12 3.58 -13.66
N PRO A 195 0.43 2.79 -14.50
CA PRO A 195 0.51 1.33 -14.42
C PRO A 195 1.89 0.75 -14.79
N GLU A 196 2.70 1.49 -15.55
CA GLU A 196 4.04 1.13 -16.00
C GLU A 196 5.08 1.34 -14.88
N TRP A 197 4.96 0.58 -13.78
CA TRP A 197 5.76 0.76 -12.56
C TRP A 197 7.23 0.39 -12.72
N GLU A 198 7.58 -0.37 -13.74
CA GLU A 198 8.97 -0.58 -14.16
C GLU A 198 9.73 0.75 -14.42
N ARG A 199 9.03 1.81 -14.80
CA ARG A 199 9.60 3.15 -14.99
C ARG A 199 10.03 3.83 -13.67
N VAL A 200 9.64 3.28 -12.53
CA VAL A 200 10.11 3.69 -11.20
C VAL A 200 11.19 2.73 -10.71
N VAL A 201 10.93 1.43 -10.81
CA VAL A 201 11.80 0.39 -10.23
C VAL A 201 13.12 0.29 -10.98
N SER A 202 13.11 0.26 -12.33
CA SER A 202 14.34 0.12 -13.10
C SER A 202 15.33 1.27 -12.90
N PRO A 203 14.93 2.56 -12.89
CA PRO A 203 15.83 3.65 -12.54
C PRO A 203 16.39 3.59 -11.12
N LEU A 204 15.61 3.06 -10.15
CA LEU A 204 16.14 2.85 -8.79
C LEU A 204 17.21 1.75 -8.77
N LEU A 205 17.00 0.65 -9.51
CA LEU A 205 18.03 -0.38 -9.66
C LEU A 205 19.29 0.17 -10.31
N ASP A 206 19.16 1.06 -11.30
CA ASP A 206 20.29 1.75 -11.94
C ASP A 206 21.02 2.69 -10.98
N ALA A 207 20.27 3.55 -10.26
CA ALA A 207 20.83 4.56 -9.36
C ALA A 207 21.63 3.96 -8.19
N PHE A 208 21.24 2.76 -7.75
CA PHE A 208 21.91 2.03 -6.66
C PHE A 208 22.76 0.85 -7.14
N GLU A 209 23.01 0.74 -8.44
CA GLU A 209 23.86 -0.30 -9.07
C GLU A 209 23.43 -1.74 -8.68
N ILE A 210 22.10 -1.97 -8.55
CA ILE A 210 21.55 -3.25 -8.12
C ILE A 210 21.36 -4.14 -9.35
N SER A 211 22.13 -5.22 -9.42
CA SER A 211 22.08 -6.19 -10.50
C SER A 211 21.07 -7.32 -10.27
N ARG A 212 20.64 -7.54 -9.01
CA ARG A 212 19.70 -8.59 -8.62
C ARG A 212 18.93 -8.20 -7.38
N ALA A 213 17.60 -8.34 -7.40
CA ALA A 213 16.75 -7.97 -6.29
C ALA A 213 15.51 -8.85 -6.13
N THR A 214 15.01 -8.93 -4.90
CA THR A 214 13.62 -9.29 -4.58
C THR A 214 12.78 -8.02 -4.54
N LEU A 215 11.64 -8.00 -5.22
CA LEU A 215 10.69 -6.89 -5.17
C LEU A 215 9.45 -7.25 -4.35
N ILE A 216 9.23 -6.51 -3.26
CA ILE A 216 8.06 -6.66 -2.37
C ILE A 216 7.04 -5.56 -2.68
N GLY A 217 5.87 -5.93 -3.17
CA GLY A 217 4.76 -5.01 -3.42
C GLY A 217 3.59 -5.24 -2.48
N ILE A 218 3.22 -4.21 -1.69
CA ILE A 218 2.18 -4.29 -0.65
C ILE A 218 0.89 -3.65 -1.16
N SER A 219 -0.27 -4.32 -0.99
CA SER A 219 -1.58 -3.82 -1.41
C SER A 219 -1.68 -3.66 -2.95
N LEU A 220 -1.95 -2.46 -3.49
CA LEU A 220 -1.84 -2.21 -4.95
C LEU A 220 -0.44 -2.57 -5.48
N GLY A 221 0.57 -2.60 -4.61
CA GLY A 221 1.89 -3.14 -4.91
C GLY A 221 1.85 -4.59 -5.39
N GLY A 222 0.82 -5.36 -5.04
CA GLY A 222 0.58 -6.71 -5.56
C GLY A 222 0.31 -6.76 -7.07
N TYR A 223 -0.05 -5.64 -7.69
CA TYR A 223 -0.03 -5.42 -9.14
C TYR A 223 1.31 -4.84 -9.60
N LEU A 224 1.80 -3.80 -8.91
CA LEU A 224 2.94 -2.99 -9.36
C LEU A 224 4.25 -3.81 -9.40
N ALA A 225 4.47 -4.69 -8.42
CA ALA A 225 5.67 -5.52 -8.35
C ALA A 225 5.75 -6.58 -9.46
N PRO A 226 4.74 -7.44 -9.69
CA PRO A 226 4.80 -8.37 -10.82
C PRO A 226 4.79 -7.67 -12.17
N ARG A 227 4.14 -6.50 -12.30
CA ARG A 227 4.24 -5.68 -13.50
C ARG A 227 5.69 -5.29 -13.80
N SER A 228 6.42 -4.77 -12.80
CA SER A 228 7.82 -4.39 -12.94
C SER A 228 8.71 -5.59 -13.26
N ALA A 229 8.53 -6.70 -12.54
CA ALA A 229 9.29 -7.92 -12.76
C ALA A 229 9.09 -8.55 -14.16
N SER A 230 7.93 -8.32 -14.75
CA SER A 230 7.65 -8.76 -16.13
C SER A 230 8.45 -7.98 -17.20
N ARG A 231 9.15 -6.92 -16.81
CA ARG A 231 9.86 -5.99 -17.71
C ARG A 231 11.34 -5.81 -17.36
N ASP A 232 11.74 -6.11 -16.12
CA ASP A 232 13.13 -5.98 -15.67
C ASP A 232 13.64 -7.31 -15.10
N PRO A 233 14.57 -8.00 -15.81
CA PRO A 233 15.08 -9.31 -15.40
C PRO A 233 15.97 -9.27 -14.16
N ARG A 234 16.39 -8.10 -13.70
CA ARG A 234 17.13 -7.94 -12.42
C ARG A 234 16.23 -8.23 -11.21
N ILE A 235 14.92 -8.16 -11.37
CA ILE A 235 13.99 -8.62 -10.35
C ILE A 235 13.92 -10.14 -10.43
N ALA A 236 14.61 -10.82 -9.50
CA ALA A 236 14.77 -12.26 -9.49
C ALA A 236 13.64 -12.97 -8.72
N ARG A 237 13.01 -12.28 -7.76
CA ARG A 237 11.93 -12.78 -6.93
C ARG A 237 10.86 -11.74 -6.71
N ILE A 238 9.63 -12.16 -6.53
CA ILE A 238 8.48 -11.29 -6.32
C ILE A 238 7.74 -11.72 -5.05
N VAL A 239 7.48 -10.76 -4.17
CA VAL A 239 6.53 -10.94 -3.08
C VAL A 239 5.27 -10.12 -3.39
N ILE A 240 4.17 -10.81 -3.66
CA ILE A 240 2.85 -10.24 -3.87
C ILE A 240 2.13 -10.21 -2.52
N TRP A 241 2.23 -9.08 -1.82
CA TRP A 241 1.60 -8.92 -0.52
C TRP A 241 0.20 -8.30 -0.67
N GLY A 242 -0.75 -9.13 -1.01
CA GLY A 242 -2.10 -8.82 -1.46
C GLY A 242 -2.28 -9.19 -2.93
N ALA A 243 -2.97 -10.31 -3.19
CA ALA A 243 -3.11 -10.91 -4.52
C ALA A 243 -4.00 -10.06 -5.45
N LEU A 244 -3.45 -9.05 -6.08
CA LEU A 244 -4.15 -8.11 -6.94
C LEU A 244 -3.80 -8.31 -8.41
N SER A 245 -4.69 -8.94 -9.16
CA SER A 245 -4.57 -9.16 -10.61
C SER A 245 -5.15 -8.02 -11.44
N ASP A 246 -6.26 -7.42 -10.97
CA ASP A 246 -7.03 -6.37 -11.64
C ASP A 246 -7.58 -5.38 -10.60
N PHE A 247 -7.01 -4.18 -10.59
CA PHE A 247 -7.41 -3.15 -9.63
C PHE A 247 -8.83 -2.63 -9.85
N SER A 248 -9.35 -2.65 -11.09
CA SER A 248 -10.74 -2.24 -11.34
C SER A 248 -11.74 -3.14 -10.62
N THR A 249 -11.41 -4.41 -10.42
CA THR A 249 -12.21 -5.35 -9.65
C THR A 249 -12.25 -4.98 -8.17
N ALA A 250 -11.12 -4.58 -7.58
CA ALA A 250 -11.03 -4.10 -6.22
C ALA A 250 -11.76 -2.74 -6.05
N ALA A 251 -11.52 -1.78 -6.96
CA ALA A 251 -12.18 -0.47 -6.95
C ALA A 251 -13.72 -0.54 -7.01
N LEU A 252 -14.24 -1.56 -7.69
CA LEU A 252 -15.68 -1.82 -7.81
C LEU A 252 -16.22 -2.84 -6.79
N ALA A 253 -15.42 -3.35 -5.86
CA ALA A 253 -15.82 -4.45 -4.97
C ALA A 253 -17.06 -4.10 -4.10
N LYS A 254 -17.18 -2.84 -3.67
CA LYS A 254 -18.30 -2.35 -2.83
C LYS A 254 -19.57 -2.00 -3.62
N ILE A 255 -19.55 -2.13 -4.95
CA ILE A 255 -20.72 -1.91 -5.81
C ILE A 255 -21.37 -3.27 -6.11
N SER A 256 -22.70 -3.34 -6.11
CA SER A 256 -23.42 -4.60 -6.36
C SER A 256 -23.08 -5.20 -7.74
N ALA A 257 -23.15 -6.52 -7.87
CA ALA A 257 -22.77 -7.21 -9.10
C ALA A 257 -23.51 -6.72 -10.37
N PRO A 258 -24.85 -6.44 -10.34
CA PRO A 258 -25.52 -5.86 -11.47
C PRO A 258 -25.01 -4.47 -11.83
N GLN A 259 -24.79 -3.61 -10.84
CA GLN A 259 -24.24 -2.26 -11.03
C GLN A 259 -22.82 -2.30 -11.59
N ARG A 260 -21.95 -3.23 -11.11
CA ARG A 260 -20.61 -3.42 -11.67
C ARG A 260 -20.66 -3.80 -13.15
N ARG A 261 -21.55 -4.73 -13.53
CA ARG A 261 -21.72 -5.13 -14.93
C ARG A 261 -22.18 -3.94 -15.79
N LEU A 262 -23.14 -3.15 -15.30
CA LEU A 262 -23.60 -1.95 -15.98
C LEU A 262 -22.47 -0.93 -16.17
N VAL A 263 -21.74 -0.57 -15.11
CA VAL A 263 -20.62 0.38 -15.18
C VAL A 263 -19.56 -0.11 -16.18
N ARG A 264 -19.15 -1.37 -16.11
CA ARG A 264 -18.18 -1.95 -17.05
C ARG A 264 -18.68 -1.91 -18.50
N ALA A 265 -19.95 -2.24 -18.73
CA ALA A 265 -20.56 -2.18 -20.08
C ALA A 265 -20.58 -0.75 -20.62
N LEU A 266 -20.98 0.23 -19.80
CA LEU A 266 -21.01 1.65 -20.19
C LEU A 266 -19.60 2.15 -20.55
N LEU A 267 -18.59 1.84 -19.74
CA LEU A 267 -17.19 2.21 -20.00
C LEU A 267 -16.66 1.54 -21.28
N ALA A 268 -16.97 0.25 -21.49
CA ALA A 268 -16.56 -0.47 -22.69
C ALA A 268 -17.21 0.05 -23.98
N ILE A 269 -18.47 0.48 -23.94
CA ILE A 269 -19.14 1.12 -25.07
C ILE A 269 -18.58 2.52 -25.28
N GLY A 270 -18.39 3.29 -24.21
CA GLY A 270 -17.84 4.63 -24.24
C GLY A 270 -16.43 4.69 -24.86
N SER A 271 -15.63 3.64 -24.74
CA SER A 271 -14.28 3.57 -25.34
C SER A 271 -14.30 3.50 -26.88
N ARG A 272 -15.44 3.23 -27.52
CA ARG A 272 -15.58 3.05 -28.97
C ARG A 272 -15.82 4.32 -29.79
N GLY A 273 -16.07 5.49 -29.13
CA GLY A 273 -16.27 6.73 -29.85
C GLY A 273 -16.42 7.96 -28.95
N LYS A 274 -15.90 9.12 -29.39
CA LYS A 274 -15.79 10.32 -28.56
C LYS A 274 -17.14 10.85 -28.01
N ILE A 275 -18.20 10.83 -28.84
CA ILE A 275 -19.53 11.33 -28.45
C ILE A 275 -20.19 10.35 -27.46
N ALA A 276 -20.18 9.05 -27.79
CA ALA A 276 -20.68 8.02 -26.89
C ALA A 276 -19.92 8.01 -25.55
N ALA A 277 -18.59 8.16 -25.60
CA ALA A 277 -17.77 8.30 -24.40
C ALA A 277 -18.24 9.42 -23.48
N ARG A 278 -18.47 10.61 -24.02
CA ARG A 278 -18.87 11.78 -23.22
C ARG A 278 -20.22 11.59 -22.53
N MET A 279 -21.22 11.04 -23.24
CA MET A 279 -22.54 10.77 -22.68
C MET A 279 -22.52 9.65 -21.63
N LEU A 280 -21.89 8.53 -21.95
CA LEU A 280 -21.86 7.35 -21.08
C LEU A 280 -21.00 7.56 -19.83
N ASN A 281 -19.88 8.27 -19.96
CA ASN A 281 -19.06 8.67 -18.81
C ASN A 281 -19.85 9.59 -17.87
N GLY A 282 -20.63 10.55 -18.39
CA GLY A 282 -21.51 11.38 -17.55
C GLY A 282 -22.55 10.58 -16.76
N ILE A 283 -23.09 9.50 -17.35
CA ILE A 283 -24.00 8.59 -16.62
C ILE A 283 -23.24 7.84 -15.50
N VAL A 284 -22.05 7.32 -15.80
CA VAL A 284 -21.20 6.64 -14.80
C VAL A 284 -20.85 7.61 -13.68
N ASP A 285 -20.43 8.83 -14.00
CA ASP A 285 -20.08 9.87 -13.03
C ASP A 285 -21.26 10.18 -12.09
N ALA A 286 -22.47 10.33 -12.64
CA ALA A 286 -23.68 10.56 -11.87
C ALA A 286 -24.02 9.37 -10.94
N LEU A 287 -23.93 8.14 -11.43
CA LEU A 287 -24.20 6.92 -10.65
C LEU A 287 -23.21 6.74 -9.51
N VAL A 288 -21.93 6.88 -9.79
CA VAL A 288 -20.85 6.72 -8.79
C VAL A 288 -20.94 7.82 -7.74
N SER A 289 -21.10 9.08 -8.15
CA SER A 289 -21.23 10.24 -7.25
C SER A 289 -22.50 10.15 -6.38
N ALA A 290 -23.63 9.70 -6.94
CA ALA A 290 -24.87 9.52 -6.18
C ALA A 290 -24.71 8.44 -5.07
N LYS A 291 -23.95 7.37 -5.35
CA LYS A 291 -23.67 6.35 -4.37
C LYS A 291 -22.62 6.81 -3.35
N ALA A 292 -21.56 7.49 -3.79
CA ALA A 292 -20.51 8.02 -2.94
C ALA A 292 -21.06 8.98 -1.87
N ARG A 293 -21.99 9.86 -2.23
CA ARG A 293 -22.68 10.75 -1.26
C ARG A 293 -23.40 10.01 -0.12
N ARG A 294 -23.69 8.73 -0.26
CA ARG A 294 -24.37 7.88 0.74
C ARG A 294 -23.40 6.92 1.46
N ASP A 295 -22.19 6.83 0.98
CA ASP A 295 -21.14 5.94 1.50
C ASP A 295 -19.83 6.74 1.60
N PRO A 296 -19.50 7.27 2.79
CA PRO A 296 -18.33 8.14 2.98
C PRO A 296 -17.00 7.48 2.64
N LEU A 297 -16.91 6.14 2.76
CA LEU A 297 -15.68 5.44 2.37
C LEU A 297 -15.57 5.29 0.85
N LEU A 298 -16.68 5.08 0.16
CA LEU A 298 -16.69 5.10 -1.31
C LEU A 298 -16.37 6.51 -1.83
N GLU A 299 -16.88 7.56 -1.17
CA GLU A 299 -16.55 8.95 -1.47
C GLU A 299 -15.06 9.19 -1.33
N TRP A 300 -14.47 8.81 -0.20
CA TRP A 300 -13.02 8.86 0.01
C TRP A 300 -12.26 8.06 -1.05
N GLY A 301 -12.67 6.83 -1.34
CA GLY A 301 -11.99 5.96 -2.30
C GLY A 301 -12.00 6.53 -3.73
N VAL A 302 -13.09 7.18 -4.13
CA VAL A 302 -13.21 7.84 -5.43
C VAL A 302 -12.36 9.12 -5.47
N ASP A 303 -12.43 9.98 -4.45
CA ASP A 303 -11.63 11.21 -4.33
C ASP A 303 -10.14 10.88 -4.37
N HIS A 304 -9.70 9.95 -3.52
CA HIS A 304 -8.33 9.51 -3.47
C HIS A 304 -7.88 8.85 -4.77
N GLY A 305 -8.71 7.99 -5.35
CA GLY A 305 -8.41 7.33 -6.62
C GLY A 305 -8.26 8.28 -7.80
N MET A 306 -9.11 9.30 -7.88
CA MET A 306 -8.96 10.35 -8.88
C MET A 306 -7.62 11.08 -8.74
N ARG A 307 -7.22 11.39 -7.51
CA ARG A 307 -5.95 12.07 -7.24
C ARG A 307 -4.75 11.17 -7.57
N VAL A 308 -4.74 9.94 -7.06
CA VAL A 308 -3.65 8.97 -7.27
C VAL A 308 -3.39 8.72 -8.75
N MET A 309 -4.44 8.60 -9.55
CA MET A 309 -4.33 8.25 -10.97
C MET A 309 -4.41 9.46 -11.91
N GLY A 310 -4.47 10.69 -11.39
CA GLY A 310 -4.53 11.91 -12.18
C GLY A 310 -5.82 12.02 -12.99
N ALA A 311 -6.92 11.45 -12.49
CA ALA A 311 -8.23 11.50 -13.12
C ALA A 311 -9.05 12.69 -12.60
N ASN A 312 -9.84 13.31 -13.46
CA ASN A 312 -10.69 14.45 -13.11
C ASN A 312 -12.19 14.12 -13.06
N SER A 313 -12.54 12.84 -13.12
CA SER A 313 -13.91 12.36 -12.87
C SER A 313 -13.91 10.88 -12.46
N PRO A 314 -14.99 10.40 -11.80
CA PRO A 314 -15.10 8.99 -11.41
C PRO A 314 -14.99 8.01 -12.57
N SER A 315 -15.58 8.31 -13.73
CA SER A 315 -15.48 7.46 -14.92
C SER A 315 -14.05 7.37 -15.45
N LYS A 316 -13.30 8.48 -15.44
CA LYS A 316 -11.88 8.47 -15.82
C LYS A 316 -11.01 7.72 -14.81
N PHE A 317 -11.29 7.87 -13.52
CA PHE A 317 -10.64 7.05 -12.49
C PHE A 317 -10.86 5.56 -12.76
N LEU A 318 -12.07 5.13 -13.05
CA LEU A 318 -12.37 3.72 -13.34
C LEU A 318 -11.72 3.22 -14.64
N LEU A 319 -11.62 4.08 -15.67
CA LEU A 319 -10.90 3.78 -16.90
C LEU A 319 -9.39 3.62 -16.64
N GLU A 320 -8.78 4.51 -15.88
CA GLU A 320 -7.38 4.39 -15.47
C GLU A 320 -7.17 3.16 -14.58
N ALA A 321 -8.05 2.91 -13.60
CA ALA A 321 -7.99 1.73 -12.74
C ALA A 321 -8.01 0.41 -13.55
N ALA A 322 -8.74 0.37 -14.66
CA ALA A 322 -8.79 -0.80 -15.54
C ALA A 322 -7.47 -1.08 -16.28
N ARG A 323 -6.55 -0.12 -16.36
CA ARG A 323 -5.22 -0.32 -16.93
C ARG A 323 -4.29 -1.10 -15.99
N TYR A 324 -4.58 -1.07 -14.68
CA TYR A 324 -3.82 -1.81 -13.65
C TYR A 324 -4.31 -3.26 -13.60
N ASN A 325 -3.96 -4.02 -14.62
CA ASN A 325 -4.23 -5.46 -14.72
C ASN A 325 -2.99 -6.20 -15.28
N LEU A 326 -2.79 -7.44 -14.83
CA LEU A 326 -1.60 -8.23 -15.15
C LEU A 326 -1.73 -9.12 -16.41
N ARG A 327 -2.81 -8.95 -17.20
CA ARG A 327 -3.11 -9.84 -18.36
C ARG A 327 -1.93 -10.01 -19.31
N ASP A 328 -1.22 -8.90 -19.61
CA ASP A 328 -0.09 -8.92 -20.54
C ASP A 328 1.25 -9.26 -19.85
N SER A 329 1.26 -9.31 -18.52
CA SER A 329 2.48 -9.56 -17.73
C SER A 329 2.69 -11.04 -17.40
N TRP A 330 1.62 -11.81 -17.25
CA TRP A 330 1.68 -13.20 -16.79
C TRP A 330 2.65 -14.07 -17.59
N LYS A 331 2.65 -13.93 -18.92
CA LYS A 331 3.46 -14.74 -19.84
C LYS A 331 4.97 -14.48 -19.74
N THR A 332 5.38 -13.41 -19.10
CA THR A 332 6.79 -13.00 -19.00
C THR A 332 7.35 -13.13 -17.59
N ILE A 333 6.53 -13.43 -16.60
CA ILE A 333 6.98 -13.68 -15.24
C ILE A 333 7.63 -15.06 -15.17
N ARG A 334 8.95 -15.08 -14.90
CA ARG A 334 9.80 -16.26 -14.78
C ARG A 334 10.35 -16.45 -13.38
N GLN A 335 10.11 -15.50 -12.51
CA GLN A 335 10.66 -15.38 -11.16
C GLN A 335 10.05 -16.41 -10.21
N ASP A 336 10.70 -16.63 -9.07
CA ASP A 336 10.06 -17.22 -7.89
C ASP A 336 9.07 -16.21 -7.32
N VAL A 337 7.85 -16.65 -7.05
CA VAL A 337 6.76 -15.80 -6.58
C VAL A 337 6.21 -16.29 -5.24
N PHE A 338 6.15 -15.38 -4.26
CA PHE A 338 5.45 -15.62 -3.00
C PHE A 338 4.22 -14.73 -2.89
N ILE A 339 3.06 -15.33 -2.68
CA ILE A 339 1.78 -14.65 -2.59
C ILE A 339 1.25 -14.75 -1.17
N LEU A 340 1.01 -13.60 -0.53
CA LEU A 340 0.39 -13.49 0.78
C LEU A 340 -1.02 -12.92 0.64
N MET A 341 -2.00 -13.58 1.25
CA MET A 341 -3.40 -13.15 1.19
C MET A 341 -4.13 -13.37 2.51
N GLY A 342 -4.82 -12.36 3.00
CA GLY A 342 -5.76 -12.49 4.11
C GLY A 342 -7.08 -13.11 3.64
N ARG A 343 -7.64 -14.06 4.39
CA ARG A 343 -8.91 -14.71 4.02
C ARG A 343 -10.08 -13.75 4.04
N ASP A 344 -10.05 -12.79 4.97
CA ASP A 344 -11.12 -11.79 5.18
C ASP A 344 -10.73 -10.41 4.61
N ASP A 345 -9.80 -10.38 3.65
CA ASP A 345 -9.37 -9.14 3.00
C ASP A 345 -10.58 -8.40 2.39
N SER A 346 -10.90 -7.24 2.95
CA SER A 346 -12.06 -6.43 2.55
C SER A 346 -11.77 -5.48 1.38
N LEU A 347 -10.50 -5.33 0.99
CA LEU A 347 -10.05 -4.42 -0.07
C LEU A 347 -9.71 -5.14 -1.35
N VAL A 348 -9.01 -6.28 -1.26
CA VAL A 348 -8.71 -7.15 -2.41
C VAL A 348 -9.61 -8.38 -2.35
N PRO A 349 -10.54 -8.56 -3.30
CA PRO A 349 -11.42 -9.73 -3.31
C PRO A 349 -10.61 -11.04 -3.36
N PHE A 350 -10.92 -11.96 -2.46
CA PHE A 350 -10.22 -13.25 -2.35
C PHE A 350 -10.21 -14.06 -3.66
N SER A 351 -11.21 -13.85 -4.53
CA SER A 351 -11.27 -14.49 -5.87
C SER A 351 -10.10 -14.12 -6.77
N GLN A 352 -9.42 -13.02 -6.54
CA GLN A 352 -8.25 -12.63 -7.33
C GLN A 352 -7.04 -13.53 -7.06
N LEU A 353 -6.97 -14.19 -5.90
CA LEU A 353 -5.90 -15.16 -5.62
C LEU A 353 -5.91 -16.31 -6.63
N GLY A 354 -7.10 -16.86 -6.97
CA GLY A 354 -7.24 -17.90 -7.99
C GLY A 354 -6.74 -17.39 -9.34
N GLU A 355 -7.17 -16.19 -9.77
CA GLU A 355 -6.71 -15.60 -11.03
C GLU A 355 -5.19 -15.42 -11.09
N VAL A 356 -4.57 -14.93 -10.00
CA VAL A 356 -3.11 -14.77 -9.93
C VAL A 356 -2.40 -16.12 -10.06
N THR A 357 -2.82 -17.12 -9.27
CA THR A 357 -2.15 -18.44 -9.26
C THR A 357 -2.32 -19.22 -10.56
N GLU A 358 -3.49 -19.15 -11.20
CA GLU A 358 -3.77 -19.84 -12.46
C GLU A 358 -2.97 -19.29 -13.66
N ASN A 359 -2.57 -18.01 -13.58
CA ASN A 359 -1.89 -17.34 -14.68
C ASN A 359 -0.35 -17.31 -14.54
N LEU A 360 0.22 -17.61 -13.38
CA LEU A 360 1.67 -17.68 -13.15
C LEU A 360 2.28 -19.01 -13.65
N ARG A 361 1.91 -19.44 -14.86
CA ARG A 361 2.31 -20.75 -15.42
C ARG A 361 3.78 -20.84 -15.78
N GLU A 362 4.40 -19.71 -16.04
CA GLU A 362 5.77 -19.61 -16.49
C GLU A 362 6.73 -19.24 -15.34
N ALA A 363 6.21 -18.99 -14.14
CA ALA A 363 7.01 -18.69 -12.96
C ALA A 363 7.87 -19.91 -12.57
N ALA A 364 9.08 -19.66 -12.09
CA ALA A 364 9.99 -20.71 -11.64
C ALA A 364 9.40 -21.49 -10.46
N SER A 365 8.78 -20.77 -9.53
CA SER A 365 7.98 -21.36 -8.46
C SER A 365 6.87 -20.41 -8.01
N VAL A 366 5.78 -20.97 -7.46
CA VAL A 366 4.70 -20.19 -6.85
C VAL A 366 4.41 -20.75 -5.46
N THR A 367 4.66 -19.95 -4.45
CA THR A 367 4.30 -20.25 -3.06
C THR A 367 3.12 -19.37 -2.65
N VAL A 368 2.14 -19.94 -1.97
CA VAL A 368 0.96 -19.20 -1.50
C VAL A 368 0.78 -19.42 -0.01
N LYS A 369 0.60 -18.32 0.72
CA LYS A 369 0.19 -18.35 2.11
C LYS A 369 -1.12 -17.58 2.26
N VAL A 370 -2.15 -18.26 2.74
CA VAL A 370 -3.43 -17.67 3.11
C VAL A 370 -3.52 -17.63 4.63
N TYR A 371 -3.77 -16.44 5.17
CA TYR A 371 -3.84 -16.20 6.61
C TYR A 371 -5.28 -16.22 7.08
N GLY A 372 -5.53 -16.90 8.19
CA GLY A 372 -6.84 -17.01 8.84
C GLY A 372 -6.96 -16.16 10.10
N LYS A 373 -8.17 -16.17 10.68
CA LYS A 373 -8.48 -15.46 11.92
C LYS A 373 -7.66 -15.94 13.12
N SER A 374 -7.41 -17.25 13.22
CA SER A 374 -6.62 -17.84 14.30
C SER A 374 -5.17 -17.36 14.34
N GLU A 375 -4.68 -16.80 13.21
CA GLU A 375 -3.35 -16.21 13.10
C GLU A 375 -3.37 -14.69 13.35
N HIS A 376 -4.53 -14.09 13.58
CA HIS A 376 -4.77 -12.63 13.67
C HIS A 376 -4.28 -11.85 12.43
N ALA A 377 -4.20 -12.51 11.29
CA ALA A 377 -3.61 -11.99 10.05
C ALA A 377 -4.58 -12.10 8.84
N SER A 378 -5.89 -12.30 9.09
CA SER A 378 -6.88 -12.52 8.03
C SER A 378 -7.25 -11.26 7.24
N ASP A 379 -6.92 -10.09 7.75
CA ASP A 379 -7.24 -8.80 7.14
C ASP A 379 -6.27 -8.43 6.02
N HIS A 380 -6.60 -7.39 5.27
CA HIS A 380 -5.76 -6.84 4.21
C HIS A 380 -4.34 -6.51 4.71
N CYS A 381 -3.33 -6.96 3.99
CA CYS A 381 -1.91 -6.80 4.32
C CYS A 381 -1.54 -7.32 5.72
N GLN A 382 -2.29 -8.31 6.22
CA GLN A 382 -2.10 -8.93 7.53
C GLN A 382 -2.05 -7.91 8.68
N VAL A 383 -2.83 -6.83 8.58
CA VAL A 383 -3.07 -5.90 9.69
C VAL A 383 -3.64 -6.69 10.86
N GLY A 384 -2.95 -6.65 12.00
CA GLY A 384 -3.23 -7.47 13.18
C GLY A 384 -2.13 -8.47 13.52
N ASN A 385 -1.33 -8.94 12.55
CA ASN A 385 -0.14 -9.76 12.78
C ASN A 385 0.85 -9.66 11.61
N THR A 386 1.32 -8.45 11.35
CA THR A 386 2.29 -8.16 10.28
C THR A 386 3.63 -8.89 10.52
N ALA A 387 4.02 -9.09 11.79
CA ALA A 387 5.23 -9.84 12.14
C ALA A 387 5.22 -11.27 11.59
N LEU A 388 4.06 -11.93 11.56
CA LEU A 388 3.92 -13.26 10.99
C LEU A 388 4.21 -13.25 9.47
N ALA A 389 3.66 -12.28 8.75
CA ALA A 389 3.90 -12.15 7.32
C ALA A 389 5.39 -11.87 7.01
N ILE A 390 6.04 -10.98 7.76
CA ILE A 390 7.47 -10.69 7.62
C ILE A 390 8.30 -11.97 7.84
N ARG A 391 8.03 -12.73 8.90
CA ARG A 391 8.70 -13.98 9.20
C ARG A 391 8.53 -15.01 8.08
N ASP A 392 7.33 -15.14 7.53
CA ASP A 392 7.04 -16.08 6.45
C ASP A 392 7.78 -15.68 5.16
N ILE A 393 7.89 -14.36 4.87
CA ILE A 393 8.70 -13.85 3.74
C ILE A 393 10.18 -14.17 3.97
N GLN A 394 10.72 -13.91 5.16
CA GLN A 394 12.12 -14.22 5.47
C GLN A 394 12.41 -15.71 5.32
N ALA A 395 11.55 -16.58 5.84
CA ALA A 395 11.70 -18.03 5.70
C ALA A 395 11.65 -18.47 4.22
N TRP A 396 10.75 -17.88 3.41
CA TRP A 396 10.68 -18.17 1.97
C TRP A 396 11.93 -17.71 1.22
N LEU A 397 12.48 -16.55 1.55
CA LEU A 397 13.73 -16.06 0.95
C LEU A 397 14.90 -17.01 1.24
N GLU A 398 15.04 -17.50 2.48
CA GLU A 398 16.09 -18.46 2.84
C GLU A 398 15.95 -19.80 2.10
N LEU A 399 14.73 -20.32 1.99
CA LEU A 399 14.46 -21.59 1.30
C LEU A 399 14.77 -21.51 -0.20
N THR A 400 14.46 -20.41 -0.85
CA THR A 400 14.74 -20.23 -2.29
C THR A 400 16.22 -20.04 -2.61
N VAL A 401 17.01 -19.43 -1.69
CA VAL A 401 18.47 -19.38 -1.81
C VAL A 401 19.09 -20.78 -1.72
N LEU A 402 18.60 -21.62 -0.80
CA LEU A 402 19.11 -22.99 -0.63
C LEU A 402 18.85 -23.86 -1.87
N ALA A 403 17.72 -23.67 -2.55
CA ALA A 403 17.39 -24.38 -3.77
C ALA A 403 18.37 -24.03 -4.92
N LEU A 404 18.75 -22.77 -5.04
CA LEU A 404 19.70 -22.30 -6.07
C LEU A 404 21.14 -22.80 -5.86
N LYS A 405 21.56 -23.07 -4.61
CA LYS A 405 22.90 -23.58 -4.30
C LYS A 405 23.06 -25.09 -4.54
N LYS A 406 21.97 -25.81 -4.82
CA LYS A 406 21.96 -27.27 -5.06
C LYS A 406 21.90 -27.66 -6.55
N VAL A 407 21.82 -26.71 -7.45
CA VAL A 407 21.87 -26.86 -8.89
C VAL A 407 23.22 -26.37 -9.42
#